data_f6896dc4576b96e3129ef0eb3f25badf
#
_entry.id   f6896dc4576b96e3129ef0eb3f25badf
#
_cell.length_a   1.000
_cell.length_b   1.000
_cell.length_c   1.000
_cell.angle_alpha   90.00
_cell.angle_beta   90.00
_cell.angle_gamma   90.00
#
_symmetry.space_group_name_H-M   'P 1'
#
loop_
_entity.id
_entity.type
_entity.pdbx_description
1 polymer ?
#
loop_
_entity_poly.entity_id
_entity_poly.type
_entity_poly.pdbx_seq_one_letter_code
_entity_poly.pdbx_strand_id
1 'polypeptide(L)'
;ASDDMYEPIRWEDEFYNIATIAPDLYDRTIVLNGVSKAYAMTGWRIGYAAGPAKLIGAMKNIQSQSTSNPTSISQVAAEAALNGPQDVLQPMIEAFKRRHDLVVNGLNEINGISCLPADGAFYAYANIRPLIRAKGMKSCTEFSEWLLEETGVAVVPGDAFGLGGFMRISYATADDVL
;
A
#
# COMPACT_ATOMS: atom_id res chain seq x y z
N ALA A 1 15.06 -1.91 -6.60
CA ALA A 1 13.70 -2.45 -6.68
C ALA A 1 12.71 -1.30 -6.54
N SER A 2 11.73 -1.24 -7.43
CA SER A 2 10.58 -0.33 -7.38
C SER A 2 9.33 -1.16 -7.12
N ASP A 3 8.60 -0.86 -6.05
CA ASP A 3 7.35 -1.53 -5.72
C ASP A 3 6.19 -0.64 -6.17
N ASP A 4 5.64 -0.97 -7.32
CA ASP A 4 4.62 -0.19 -8.01
C ASP A 4 3.19 -0.72 -7.77
N MET A 5 3.01 -1.50 -6.71
CA MET A 5 1.78 -2.23 -6.39
C MET A 5 0.53 -1.35 -6.32
N TYR A 6 0.69 -0.07 -6.04
CA TYR A 6 -0.40 0.91 -5.91
C TYR A 6 -0.54 1.82 -7.12
N GLU A 7 0.21 1.61 -8.20
CA GLU A 7 0.22 2.43 -9.42
C GLU A 7 -1.17 2.91 -9.88
N PRO A 8 -2.20 2.03 -10.00
CA PRO A 8 -3.51 2.46 -10.47
C PRO A 8 -4.37 3.15 -9.41
N ILE A 9 -4.02 3.04 -8.11
CA ILE A 9 -4.81 3.61 -7.00
C ILE A 9 -4.27 4.99 -6.67
N ARG A 10 -4.59 5.98 -7.48
CA ARG A 10 -4.17 7.38 -7.32
C ARG A 10 -5.25 8.32 -7.81
N TRP A 11 -5.26 9.54 -7.30
CA TRP A 11 -6.21 10.61 -7.64
C TRP A 11 -5.56 11.96 -7.91
N GLU A 12 -4.26 12.08 -7.62
CA GLU A 12 -3.44 13.23 -7.95
C GLU A 12 -2.36 12.76 -8.94
N ASP A 13 -1.81 13.66 -9.72
CA ASP A 13 -0.67 13.53 -10.64
C ASP A 13 -0.55 12.25 -11.49
N GLU A 14 0.41 12.24 -12.41
CA GLU A 14 0.78 11.05 -13.18
C GLU A 14 1.68 10.12 -12.36
N PHE A 15 1.55 8.81 -12.60
CA PHE A 15 2.46 7.84 -12.04
C PHE A 15 3.76 7.80 -12.84
N TYR A 16 4.87 7.85 -12.13
CA TYR A 16 6.19 7.79 -12.73
C TYR A 16 6.95 6.55 -12.26
N ASN A 17 7.17 5.60 -13.16
CA ASN A 17 8.02 4.45 -12.90
C ASN A 17 9.49 4.85 -13.02
N ILE A 18 10.33 4.44 -12.06
CA ILE A 18 11.76 4.78 -12.05
C ILE A 18 12.51 4.32 -13.32
N ALA A 19 12.11 3.19 -13.90
CA ALA A 19 12.74 2.68 -15.13
C ALA A 19 12.44 3.55 -16.36
N THR A 20 11.34 4.34 -16.33
CA THR A 20 10.98 5.23 -17.44
C THR A 20 11.53 6.63 -17.27
N ILE A 21 11.57 7.16 -16.04
CA ILE A 21 12.06 8.53 -15.79
C ILE A 21 13.58 8.64 -15.62
N ALA A 22 14.25 7.53 -15.32
CA ALA A 22 15.69 7.46 -15.14
C ALA A 22 16.30 6.37 -16.03
N PRO A 23 16.46 6.61 -17.34
CA PRO A 23 16.97 5.61 -18.31
C PRO A 23 18.31 5.00 -17.91
N ASP A 24 19.18 5.76 -17.27
CA ASP A 24 20.48 5.30 -16.78
C ASP A 24 20.38 4.21 -15.69
N LEU A 25 19.21 4.08 -15.06
CA LEU A 25 18.92 3.05 -14.05
C LEU A 25 18.23 1.82 -14.64
N TYR A 26 17.80 1.84 -15.88
CA TYR A 26 16.99 0.79 -16.49
C TYR A 26 17.58 -0.61 -16.30
N ASP A 27 18.86 -0.80 -16.63
CA ASP A 27 19.56 -2.09 -16.50
C ASP A 27 19.85 -2.51 -15.05
N ARG A 28 19.56 -1.67 -14.07
CA ARG A 28 19.72 -1.93 -12.63
C ARG A 28 18.41 -1.88 -11.87
N THR A 29 17.30 -1.75 -12.57
CA THR A 29 15.96 -1.66 -11.96
C THR A 29 15.21 -2.97 -12.12
N ILE A 30 14.58 -3.41 -11.05
CA ILE A 30 13.52 -4.40 -11.05
C ILE A 30 12.23 -3.72 -10.57
N VAL A 31 11.19 -3.83 -11.36
CA VAL A 31 9.84 -3.37 -11.02
C VAL A 31 9.06 -4.54 -10.48
N LEU A 32 8.45 -4.36 -9.33
CA LEU A 32 7.56 -5.32 -8.68
C LEU A 32 6.15 -4.75 -8.73
N ASN A 33 5.19 -5.53 -9.22
CA ASN A 33 3.80 -5.11 -9.30
C ASN A 33 2.87 -6.33 -9.17
N GLY A 34 1.57 -6.13 -9.18
CA GLY A 34 0.62 -7.23 -9.05
C GLY A 34 -0.83 -6.78 -9.08
N VAL A 35 -1.72 -7.74 -9.04
CA VAL A 35 -3.17 -7.54 -9.13
C VAL A 35 -3.85 -7.43 -7.75
N SER A 36 -3.11 -7.66 -6.68
CA SER A 36 -3.65 -7.76 -5.32
C SER A 36 -4.41 -6.53 -4.85
N LYS A 37 -3.94 -5.33 -5.19
CA LYS A 37 -4.47 -4.06 -4.67
C LYS A 37 -5.42 -3.41 -5.66
N ALA A 38 -4.94 -3.09 -6.85
CA ALA A 38 -5.73 -2.42 -7.87
C ALA A 38 -6.99 -3.20 -8.29
N TYR A 39 -6.90 -4.52 -8.35
CA TYR A 39 -8.02 -5.37 -8.76
C TYR A 39 -8.70 -6.10 -7.59
N ALA A 40 -8.39 -5.71 -6.35
CA ALA A 40 -8.92 -6.35 -5.14
C ALA A 40 -8.71 -7.89 -5.12
N MET A 41 -7.60 -8.38 -5.68
CA MET A 41 -7.30 -9.80 -5.90
C MET A 41 -6.27 -10.33 -4.88
N THR A 42 -6.33 -9.93 -3.62
CA THR A 42 -5.37 -10.37 -2.59
C THR A 42 -5.38 -11.89 -2.39
N GLY A 43 -6.55 -12.53 -2.46
CA GLY A 43 -6.72 -13.97 -2.29
C GLY A 43 -6.18 -14.81 -3.45
N TRP A 44 -5.97 -14.24 -4.62
CA TRP A 44 -5.44 -14.93 -5.80
C TRP A 44 -3.93 -15.19 -5.73
N ARG A 45 -3.22 -14.55 -4.83
CA ARG A 45 -1.80 -14.76 -4.52
C ARG A 45 -0.90 -14.65 -5.74
N ILE A 46 -1.02 -13.58 -6.54
CA ILE A 46 -0.24 -13.38 -7.75
C ILE A 46 0.33 -11.95 -7.81
N GLY A 47 1.58 -11.88 -8.21
CA GLY A 47 2.30 -10.68 -8.56
C GLY A 47 3.28 -11.00 -9.68
N TYR A 48 3.91 -9.98 -10.21
CA TYR A 48 4.87 -10.11 -11.29
C TYR A 48 6.05 -9.13 -11.10
N ALA A 49 7.15 -9.47 -11.76
CA ALA A 49 8.35 -8.64 -11.76
C ALA A 49 8.85 -8.46 -13.19
N ALA A 50 9.32 -7.27 -13.49
CA ALA A 50 10.00 -6.93 -14.73
C ALA A 50 11.38 -6.33 -14.43
N GLY A 51 12.41 -6.75 -15.18
CA GLY A 51 13.77 -6.27 -14.94
C GLY A 51 14.80 -6.97 -15.84
N PRO A 52 16.10 -6.81 -15.56
CA PRO A 52 17.17 -7.40 -16.36
C PRO A 52 17.00 -8.92 -16.52
N ALA A 53 17.08 -9.40 -17.74
CA ALA A 53 16.81 -10.81 -18.08
C ALA A 53 17.62 -11.81 -17.24
N LYS A 54 18.88 -11.48 -16.92
CA LYS A 54 19.75 -12.32 -16.08
C LYS A 54 19.21 -12.46 -14.65
N LEU A 55 18.70 -11.37 -14.08
CA LEU A 55 18.11 -11.38 -12.75
C LEU A 55 16.79 -12.15 -12.73
N ILE A 56 15.89 -11.85 -13.68
CA ILE A 56 14.59 -12.56 -13.80
C ILE A 56 14.80 -14.05 -14.04
N GLY A 57 15.79 -14.44 -14.87
CA GLY A 57 16.16 -15.85 -15.07
C GLY A 57 16.62 -16.54 -13.79
N ALA A 58 17.44 -15.87 -12.98
CA ALA A 58 17.87 -16.40 -11.67
C ALA A 58 16.71 -16.56 -10.69
N MET A 59 15.81 -15.55 -10.60
CA MET A 59 14.61 -15.62 -9.78
C MET A 59 13.69 -16.78 -10.19
N LYS A 60 13.48 -16.98 -11.50
CA LYS A 60 12.69 -18.09 -12.05
C LYS A 60 13.29 -19.45 -11.66
N ASN A 61 14.61 -19.60 -11.71
CA ASN A 61 15.28 -20.84 -11.31
C ASN A 61 15.08 -21.14 -9.82
N ILE A 62 15.22 -20.15 -8.95
CA ILE A 62 14.99 -20.30 -7.50
C ILE A 62 13.53 -20.65 -7.25
N GLN A 63 12.60 -19.94 -7.86
CA GLN A 63 11.17 -20.20 -7.68
C GLN A 63 10.78 -21.61 -8.14
N SER A 64 11.34 -22.08 -9.26
CA SER A 64 11.05 -23.43 -9.78
C SER A 64 11.44 -24.55 -8.82
N GLN A 65 12.41 -24.32 -7.94
CA GLN A 65 12.86 -25.29 -6.93
C GLN A 65 12.19 -25.08 -5.56
N SER A 66 11.40 -24.03 -5.40
CA SER A 66 10.71 -23.69 -4.15
C SER A 66 9.19 -23.93 -4.29
N THR A 67 8.48 -22.97 -4.87
CA THR A 67 7.02 -23.00 -5.03
C THR A 67 6.57 -23.49 -6.42
N SER A 68 7.51 -23.83 -7.30
CA SER A 68 7.34 -24.16 -8.72
C SER A 68 6.87 -22.96 -9.54
N ASN A 69 5.62 -22.55 -9.40
CA ASN A 69 5.00 -21.40 -10.09
C ASN A 69 3.69 -21.01 -9.41
N PRO A 70 3.15 -19.81 -9.68
CA PRO A 70 1.79 -19.46 -9.27
C PRO A 70 0.75 -20.40 -9.92
N THR A 71 -0.38 -20.57 -9.23
CA THR A 71 -1.50 -21.36 -9.76
C THR A 71 -1.95 -20.85 -11.12
N SER A 72 -2.16 -21.73 -12.09
CA SER A 72 -2.55 -21.37 -13.47
C SER A 72 -3.88 -20.59 -13.54
N ILE A 73 -4.85 -20.94 -12.68
CA ILE A 73 -6.12 -20.21 -12.55
C ILE A 73 -5.86 -18.74 -12.17
N SER A 74 -4.97 -18.49 -11.21
CA SER A 74 -4.61 -17.14 -10.80
C SER A 74 -3.88 -16.37 -11.89
N GLN A 75 -3.06 -17.06 -12.70
CA GLN A 75 -2.37 -16.41 -13.84
C GLN A 75 -3.37 -15.96 -14.90
N VAL A 76 -4.34 -16.81 -15.28
CA VAL A 76 -5.39 -16.45 -16.24
C VAL A 76 -6.28 -15.32 -15.70
N ALA A 77 -6.61 -15.35 -14.41
CA ALA A 77 -7.38 -14.27 -13.78
C ALA A 77 -6.61 -12.93 -13.77
N ALA A 78 -5.30 -12.97 -13.49
CA ALA A 78 -4.45 -11.80 -13.54
C ALA A 78 -4.30 -11.24 -14.97
N GLU A 79 -4.13 -12.12 -15.96
CA GLU A 79 -4.08 -11.75 -17.36
C GLU A 79 -5.39 -11.07 -17.80
N ALA A 80 -6.54 -11.61 -17.40
CA ALA A 80 -7.84 -11.02 -17.69
C ALA A 80 -8.02 -9.64 -17.00
N ALA A 81 -7.55 -9.48 -15.77
CA ALA A 81 -7.59 -8.19 -15.06
C ALA A 81 -6.72 -7.14 -15.74
N LEU A 82 -5.51 -7.49 -16.15
CA LEU A 82 -4.55 -6.56 -16.76
C LEU A 82 -4.92 -6.16 -18.20
N ASN A 83 -5.48 -7.09 -18.97
CA ASN A 83 -5.84 -6.86 -20.39
C ASN A 83 -7.31 -6.46 -20.58
N GLY A 84 -8.13 -6.57 -19.56
CA GLY A 84 -9.54 -6.19 -19.59
C GLY A 84 -9.76 -4.67 -19.54
N PRO A 85 -11.02 -4.22 -19.59
CA PRO A 85 -11.36 -2.81 -19.42
C PRO A 85 -10.86 -2.27 -18.08
N GLN A 86 -10.20 -1.11 -18.10
CA GLN A 86 -9.62 -0.50 -16.90
C GLN A 86 -10.55 0.50 -16.20
N ASP A 87 -11.63 0.89 -16.85
CA ASP A 87 -12.70 1.72 -16.29
C ASP A 87 -13.39 1.11 -15.07
N VAL A 88 -13.31 -0.20 -14.93
CA VAL A 88 -13.76 -0.94 -13.72
C VAL A 88 -13.05 -0.52 -12.43
N LEU A 89 -11.87 0.10 -12.53
CA LEU A 89 -11.10 0.57 -11.37
C LEU A 89 -11.63 1.91 -10.83
N GLN A 90 -12.26 2.71 -11.68
CA GLN A 90 -12.64 4.08 -11.36
C GLN A 90 -13.55 4.22 -10.13
N PRO A 91 -14.62 3.42 -9.96
CA PRO A 91 -15.46 3.51 -8.76
C PRO A 91 -14.71 3.22 -7.45
N MET A 92 -13.73 2.31 -7.49
CA MET A 92 -12.90 2.00 -6.34
C MET A 92 -11.94 3.15 -6.01
N ILE A 93 -11.32 3.75 -7.02
CA ILE A 93 -10.41 4.90 -6.84
C ILE A 93 -11.17 6.10 -6.25
N GLU A 94 -12.36 6.40 -6.76
CA GLU A 94 -13.24 7.45 -6.21
C GLU A 94 -13.66 7.18 -4.77
N ALA A 95 -13.97 5.93 -4.43
CA ALA A 95 -14.25 5.54 -3.06
C ALA A 95 -13.05 5.74 -2.14
N PHE A 96 -11.86 5.36 -2.58
CA PHE A 96 -10.63 5.58 -1.80
C PHE A 96 -10.30 7.06 -1.63
N LYS A 97 -10.48 7.89 -2.66
CA LYS A 97 -10.29 9.34 -2.54
C LYS A 97 -11.24 9.94 -1.51
N ARG A 98 -12.53 9.59 -1.56
CA ARG A 98 -13.52 10.07 -0.58
C ARG A 98 -13.16 9.65 0.85
N ARG A 99 -12.77 8.40 1.05
CA ARG A 99 -12.35 7.86 2.36
C ARG A 99 -11.04 8.48 2.84
N HIS A 100 -10.10 8.73 1.94
CA HIS A 100 -8.89 9.47 2.23
C HIS A 100 -9.22 10.85 2.82
N ASP A 101 -10.07 11.62 2.16
CA ASP A 101 -10.44 12.95 2.61
C ASP A 101 -11.15 12.92 3.96
N LEU A 102 -12.06 11.97 4.16
CA LEU A 102 -12.73 11.76 5.44
C LEU A 102 -11.72 11.49 6.57
N VAL A 103 -10.83 10.54 6.37
CA VAL A 103 -9.88 10.11 7.41
C VAL A 103 -8.81 11.19 7.67
N VAL A 104 -8.23 11.79 6.63
CA VAL A 104 -7.19 12.81 6.80
C VAL A 104 -7.76 14.06 7.46
N ASN A 105 -8.92 14.52 7.05
CA ASN A 105 -9.57 15.68 7.67
C ASN A 105 -9.96 15.38 9.13
N GLY A 106 -10.60 14.25 9.39
CA GLY A 106 -10.97 13.86 10.76
C GLY A 106 -9.77 13.72 11.69
N LEU A 107 -8.66 13.14 11.21
CA LEU A 107 -7.43 13.05 12.00
C LEU A 107 -6.85 14.43 12.33
N ASN A 108 -6.89 15.36 11.39
CA ASN A 108 -6.36 16.73 11.61
C ASN A 108 -7.26 17.59 12.52
N GLU A 109 -8.50 17.20 12.76
CA GLU A 109 -9.36 17.84 13.77
C GLU A 109 -9.01 17.42 15.20
N ILE A 110 -8.28 16.30 15.37
CA ILE A 110 -7.88 15.80 16.68
C ILE A 110 -6.65 16.53 17.18
N ASN A 111 -6.77 17.19 18.32
CA ASN A 111 -5.62 17.88 18.92
C ASN A 111 -4.49 16.90 19.26
N GLY A 112 -3.31 17.17 18.73
CA GLY A 112 -2.12 16.33 18.90
C GLY A 112 -1.90 15.29 17.80
N ILE A 113 -2.75 15.24 16.78
CA ILE A 113 -2.53 14.47 15.55
C ILE A 113 -2.28 15.43 14.39
N SER A 114 -1.39 15.04 13.48
CA SER A 114 -1.25 15.68 12.17
C SER A 114 -1.02 14.64 11.09
N CYS A 115 -1.77 14.74 10.00
CA CYS A 115 -1.71 13.81 8.88
C CYS A 115 -1.61 14.61 7.58
N LEU A 116 -0.57 14.35 6.79
CA LEU A 116 -0.44 14.90 5.45
C LEU A 116 -1.34 14.11 4.49
N PRO A 117 -1.96 14.79 3.51
CA PRO A 117 -2.69 14.10 2.46
C PRO A 117 -1.74 13.24 1.63
N ALA A 118 -2.27 12.15 1.07
CA ALA A 118 -1.58 11.28 0.14
C ALA A 118 -2.17 11.42 -1.27
N ASP A 119 -1.35 11.15 -2.29
CA ASP A 119 -1.75 11.25 -3.70
C ASP A 119 -2.43 9.97 -4.20
N GLY A 120 -2.40 8.90 -3.40
CA GLY A 120 -2.94 7.59 -3.75
C GLY A 120 -2.88 6.57 -2.61
N ALA A 121 -3.02 5.30 -2.97
CA ALA A 121 -3.15 4.14 -2.09
C ALA A 121 -4.40 4.20 -1.20
N PHE A 122 -4.38 3.53 -0.05
CA PHE A 122 -5.51 3.51 0.90
C PHE A 122 -5.01 3.55 2.35
N TYR A 123 -3.94 4.32 2.59
CA TYR A 123 -3.34 4.49 3.91
C TYR A 123 -3.21 5.97 4.26
N ALA A 124 -3.52 6.29 5.51
CA ALA A 124 -3.13 7.52 6.16
C ALA A 124 -1.96 7.24 7.11
N TYR A 125 -0.97 8.13 7.16
CA TYR A 125 0.20 8.00 8.01
C TYR A 125 0.31 9.22 8.93
N ALA A 126 -0.25 9.08 10.13
CA ALA A 126 -0.47 10.18 11.05
C ALA A 126 0.67 10.30 12.08
N ASN A 127 1.12 11.52 12.31
CA ASN A 127 2.02 11.86 13.41
C ASN A 127 1.24 11.94 14.71
N ILE A 128 1.64 11.13 15.70
CA ILE A 128 1.02 11.03 17.03
C ILE A 128 2.02 11.31 18.16
N ARG A 129 3.19 11.86 17.85
CA ARG A 129 4.21 12.19 18.87
C ARG A 129 3.69 13.04 20.02
N PRO A 130 2.85 14.07 19.80
CA PRO A 130 2.28 14.85 20.89
C PRO A 130 1.42 14.02 21.84
N LEU A 131 0.63 13.06 21.31
CA LEU A 131 -0.23 12.19 22.12
C LEU A 131 0.58 11.19 22.95
N ILE A 132 1.61 10.57 22.35
CA ILE A 132 2.54 9.67 23.05
C ILE A 132 3.14 10.39 24.26
N ARG A 133 3.62 11.62 24.07
CA ARG A 133 4.19 12.44 25.16
C ARG A 133 3.16 12.81 26.22
N ALA A 134 1.98 13.26 25.80
CA ALA A 134 0.92 13.66 26.72
C ALA A 134 0.40 12.50 27.59
N LYS A 135 0.41 11.28 27.06
CA LYS A 135 0.05 10.06 27.81
C LYS A 135 1.22 9.44 28.58
N GLY A 136 2.43 9.97 28.46
CA GLY A 136 3.62 9.39 29.10
C GLY A 136 4.04 8.04 28.55
N MET A 137 3.61 7.71 27.33
CA MET A 137 3.94 6.44 26.67
C MET A 137 5.35 6.49 26.07
N LYS A 138 5.97 5.30 25.87
CA LYS A 138 7.36 5.19 25.44
C LYS A 138 7.50 5.12 23.92
N SER A 139 6.48 4.62 23.20
CA SER A 139 6.56 4.35 21.77
C SER A 139 5.20 4.44 21.08
N CYS A 140 5.19 4.48 19.74
CA CYS A 140 3.96 4.35 18.99
C CYS A 140 3.39 2.92 19.02
N THR A 141 4.20 1.93 19.33
CA THR A 141 3.72 0.56 19.57
C THR A 141 2.84 0.51 20.81
N GLU A 142 3.32 1.03 21.96
CA GLU A 142 2.52 1.12 23.19
C GLU A 142 1.22 1.92 22.97
N PHE A 143 1.30 3.01 22.22
CA PHE A 143 0.10 3.79 21.86
C PHE A 143 -0.90 2.96 21.02
N SER A 144 -0.41 2.19 20.03
CA SER A 144 -1.26 1.38 19.15
C SER A 144 -1.93 0.22 19.91
N GLU A 145 -1.22 -0.40 20.84
CA GLU A 145 -1.75 -1.42 21.75
C GLU A 145 -2.84 -0.84 22.65
N TRP A 146 -2.56 0.28 23.30
CA TRP A 146 -3.55 1.00 24.12
C TRP A 146 -4.79 1.39 23.31
N LEU A 147 -4.62 1.93 22.09
CA LEU A 147 -5.73 2.32 21.23
C LEU A 147 -6.63 1.11 20.89
N LEU A 148 -6.01 -0.02 20.56
CA LEU A 148 -6.74 -1.25 20.29
C LEU A 148 -7.52 -1.75 21.50
N GLU A 149 -6.92 -1.75 22.69
CA GLU A 149 -7.53 -2.22 23.92
C GLU A 149 -8.71 -1.33 24.35
N GLU A 150 -8.56 0.00 24.27
CA GLU A 150 -9.56 0.95 24.74
C GLU A 150 -10.72 1.16 23.76
N THR A 151 -10.46 1.05 22.45
CA THR A 151 -11.43 1.47 21.43
C THR A 151 -11.76 0.40 20.39
N GLY A 152 -10.99 -0.69 20.32
CA GLY A 152 -11.10 -1.69 19.26
C GLY A 152 -10.53 -1.25 17.92
N VAL A 153 -9.89 -0.06 17.82
CA VAL A 153 -9.30 0.46 16.59
C VAL A 153 -7.88 -0.09 16.41
N ALA A 154 -7.70 -0.93 15.41
CA ALA A 154 -6.41 -1.52 15.04
C ALA A 154 -5.65 -0.61 14.06
N VAL A 155 -4.45 -0.19 14.44
CA VAL A 155 -3.52 0.58 13.60
C VAL A 155 -2.14 -0.08 13.57
N VAL A 156 -1.33 0.27 12.58
CA VAL A 156 0.06 -0.24 12.54
C VAL A 156 1.00 0.84 13.06
N PRO A 157 1.79 0.57 14.12
CA PRO A 157 2.75 1.53 14.65
C PRO A 157 3.84 1.87 13.63
N GLY A 158 4.27 3.12 13.62
CA GLY A 158 5.31 3.61 12.71
C GLY A 158 6.67 2.95 12.91
N ASP A 159 6.93 2.39 14.10
CA ASP A 159 8.14 1.61 14.38
C ASP A 159 8.31 0.44 13.41
N ALA A 160 7.21 -0.18 12.96
CA ALA A 160 7.22 -1.25 11.95
C ALA A 160 7.74 -0.77 10.57
N PHE A 161 7.79 0.54 10.35
CA PHE A 161 8.28 1.17 9.11
C PHE A 161 9.55 1.99 9.33
N GLY A 162 10.21 1.83 10.49
CA GLY A 162 11.42 2.56 10.86
C GLY A 162 11.22 4.04 11.22
N LEU A 163 9.97 4.48 11.42
CA LEU A 163 9.65 5.87 11.77
C LEU A 163 8.75 5.95 13.01
N GLY A 164 9.38 5.98 14.19
CA GLY A 164 8.69 6.10 15.46
C GLY A 164 7.88 7.38 15.63
N GLY A 165 6.79 7.30 16.41
CA GLY A 165 5.91 8.43 16.68
C GLY A 165 4.83 8.67 15.61
N PHE A 166 4.62 7.69 14.73
CA PHE A 166 3.57 7.68 13.71
C PHE A 166 2.69 6.45 13.86
N MET A 167 1.53 6.47 13.23
CA MET A 167 0.68 5.31 13.03
C MET A 167 0.14 5.27 11.61
N ARG A 168 0.04 4.07 11.04
CA ARG A 168 -0.61 3.85 9.74
C ARG A 168 -2.03 3.35 9.94
N ILE A 169 -2.97 4.00 9.30
CA ILE A 169 -4.37 3.63 9.26
C ILE A 169 -4.69 3.19 7.83
N SER A 170 -5.37 2.05 7.68
CA SER A 170 -5.94 1.62 6.40
C SER A 170 -7.40 2.04 6.35
N TYR A 171 -7.80 2.71 5.27
CA TYR A 171 -9.20 3.03 5.00
C TYR A 171 -9.81 2.16 3.89
N ALA A 172 -9.19 0.98 3.64
CA ALA A 172 -9.76 -0.05 2.77
C ALA A 172 -10.85 -0.85 3.50
N THR A 173 -11.89 -0.16 3.95
CA THR A 173 -13.03 -0.71 4.66
C THR A 173 -14.33 0.00 4.22
N ALA A 174 -15.49 -0.43 4.73
CA ALA A 174 -16.76 0.22 4.43
C ALA A 174 -16.86 1.62 5.06
N ASP A 175 -17.65 2.51 4.45
CA ASP A 175 -17.76 3.91 4.86
C ASP A 175 -18.38 4.07 6.26
N ASP A 176 -19.25 3.14 6.66
CA ASP A 176 -19.91 3.09 7.97
C ASP A 176 -19.02 2.59 9.12
N VAL A 177 -17.83 2.09 8.78
CA VAL A 177 -16.80 1.65 9.75
C VAL A 177 -15.77 2.75 10.01
N LEU A 178 -15.63 3.71 9.08
CA LEU A 178 -14.69 4.83 9.18
C LEU A 178 -15.25 5.96 10.02
#